data_fb02afcddba76945578898761283a131
#
_entry.id   fb02afcddba76945578898761283a131
#
_cell.length_a   1.000
_cell.length_b   1.000
_cell.length_c   1.000
_cell.angle_alpha   90.00
_cell.angle_beta   90.00
_cell.angle_gamma   90.00
#
_symmetry.space_group_name_H-M   'P 1'
#
loop_
_entity.id
_entity.type
_entity.pdbx_description
1 polymer ?
#
loop_
_entity_poly.entity_id
_entity_poly.type
_entity_poly.pdbx_seq_one_letter_code
_entity_poly.pdbx_strand_id
1 'polypeptide(L)'
;VGSEMCIRDRYRVEGKSSDRDNDLASFTYGTNRVNAYKLIEDTLNLRDTKVFDQVEDSDGKKKSVLNQKETMLARSKQEMIKEEFKSWIFDDVERRNRLVEDYNERFNSIRQREYDGSNLTFEGMNPEIELRAHQKDAIARGLFGGNTLLAHEVGAGKTFEMIGIAMESKRLGMSNKSMFVVPNHIVEQFGREFNELYPGANVLCATEKDFTPDRRKRFCSRIATGSFDAVIIGHSLSLI
;
A
#
# COMPACT_ATOMS: atom_id res chain seq x y z
N VAL A 1 -10.71 -17.48 5.26
CA VAL A 1 -11.73 -16.69 5.97
C VAL A 1 -11.79 -15.36 5.23
N GLY A 2 -12.78 -15.23 4.34
CA GLY A 2 -13.00 -14.03 3.55
C GLY A 2 -13.34 -12.87 4.49
N SER A 3 -12.54 -11.82 4.46
CA SER A 3 -12.91 -10.52 4.95
C SER A 3 -14.02 -10.00 4.04
N GLU A 4 -15.27 -10.20 4.43
CA GLU A 4 -16.36 -9.38 3.94
C GLU A 4 -16.08 -7.95 4.43
N MET A 5 -15.52 -7.16 3.54
CA MET A 5 -15.45 -5.73 3.69
C MET A 5 -16.89 -5.24 3.74
N CYS A 6 -17.40 -4.96 4.94
CA CYS A 6 -18.73 -4.42 5.17
C CYS A 6 -18.88 -3.13 4.36
N ILE A 7 -19.54 -3.30 3.23
CA ILE A 7 -19.82 -2.26 2.27
C ILE A 7 -20.92 -1.39 2.88
N ARG A 8 -20.53 -0.15 3.25
CA ARG A 8 -21.40 1.02 3.33
C ARG A 8 -22.25 1.16 4.57
N ASP A 9 -21.62 1.46 5.65
CA ASP A 9 -22.27 2.33 6.63
C ASP A 9 -22.40 3.71 5.99
N ARG A 10 -23.61 3.99 5.53
CA ARG A 10 -23.94 5.33 5.03
C ARG A 10 -24.23 6.21 6.22
N TYR A 11 -23.52 7.30 6.32
CA TYR A 11 -23.83 8.33 7.31
C TYR A 11 -25.22 8.89 7.07
N ARG A 12 -26.02 9.00 8.11
CA ARG A 12 -27.36 9.59 8.09
C ARG A 12 -27.44 10.59 9.23
N VAL A 13 -28.14 11.70 8.97
CA VAL A 13 -28.46 12.68 10.01
C VAL A 13 -29.83 12.30 10.55
N GLU A 14 -29.92 12.08 11.87
CA GLU A 14 -31.16 11.80 12.57
C GLU A 14 -31.79 13.10 13.09
N GLY A 15 -33.09 13.09 13.46
CA GLY A 15 -33.77 14.22 14.02
C GLY A 15 -34.16 15.33 13.03
N LYS A 16 -34.03 15.12 11.73
CA LYS A 16 -34.35 16.13 10.69
C LYS A 16 -35.80 16.68 10.74
N SER A 17 -36.73 15.87 11.21
CA SER A 17 -38.16 16.26 11.26
C SER A 17 -38.47 17.24 12.37
N SER A 18 -37.71 17.25 13.46
CA SER A 18 -37.89 18.16 14.59
C SER A 18 -37.38 19.57 14.35
N ASP A 19 -36.55 19.77 13.31
CA ASP A 19 -35.84 21.02 13.01
C ASP A 19 -36.12 21.53 11.59
N ARG A 20 -37.31 21.24 11.07
CA ARG A 20 -37.70 21.54 9.69
C ARG A 20 -37.81 23.03 9.39
N ASP A 21 -38.15 23.82 10.37
CA ASP A 21 -38.38 25.26 10.24
C ASP A 21 -37.17 26.10 10.67
N ASN A 22 -35.99 25.47 10.77
CA ASN A 22 -34.76 26.17 11.08
C ASN A 22 -34.26 26.97 9.87
N ASP A 23 -34.22 28.28 9.98
CA ASP A 23 -33.74 29.18 8.93
C ASP A 23 -32.31 28.93 8.53
N LEU A 24 -31.44 28.52 9.47
CA LEU A 24 -30.07 28.16 9.19
C LEU A 24 -29.97 26.92 8.28
N ALA A 25 -30.83 25.92 8.56
CA ALA A 25 -30.83 24.67 7.78
C ALA A 25 -31.49 24.83 6.40
N SER A 26 -32.40 25.77 6.24
CA SER A 26 -33.19 25.95 5.01
C SER A 26 -32.63 27.02 4.09
N PHE A 27 -32.06 28.11 4.64
CA PHE A 27 -31.63 29.27 3.84
C PHE A 27 -30.12 29.55 3.95
N THR A 28 -29.54 29.52 5.16
CA THR A 28 -28.14 29.88 5.36
C THR A 28 -27.23 28.79 4.78
N TYR A 29 -27.41 27.54 5.22
CA TYR A 29 -26.62 26.39 4.81
C TYR A 29 -27.38 25.45 3.87
N GLY A 30 -28.63 25.69 3.60
CA GLY A 30 -29.48 24.99 2.65
C GLY A 30 -29.83 25.80 1.42
N THR A 31 -30.67 25.25 0.59
CA THR A 31 -31.35 25.91 -0.54
C THR A 31 -32.84 25.61 -0.46
N ASN A 32 -33.65 26.32 -1.23
CA ASN A 32 -35.12 26.08 -1.32
C ASN A 32 -35.46 24.62 -1.76
N ARG A 33 -34.50 23.92 -2.40
CA ARG A 33 -34.68 22.56 -2.93
C ARG A 33 -34.04 21.50 -2.07
N VAL A 34 -32.94 21.82 -1.39
CA VAL A 34 -32.15 20.89 -0.61
C VAL A 34 -31.76 21.51 0.72
N ASN A 35 -32.22 20.89 1.81
CA ASN A 35 -31.92 21.31 3.16
C ASN A 35 -30.45 20.97 3.54
N ALA A 36 -29.87 21.75 4.46
CA ALA A 36 -28.50 21.56 4.94
C ALA A 36 -28.24 20.15 5.48
N TYR A 37 -29.19 19.51 6.15
CA TYR A 37 -29.03 18.12 6.63
C TYR A 37 -28.76 17.11 5.49
N LYS A 38 -29.40 17.31 4.34
CA LYS A 38 -29.15 16.51 3.15
C LYS A 38 -27.76 16.79 2.57
N LEU A 39 -27.34 18.07 2.54
CA LEU A 39 -26.01 18.47 2.10
C LEU A 39 -24.91 17.87 3.00
N ILE A 40 -25.12 17.86 4.31
CA ILE A 40 -24.22 17.23 5.29
C ILE A 40 -24.15 15.72 5.04
N GLU A 41 -25.29 15.03 4.86
CA GLU A 41 -25.29 13.60 4.54
C GLU A 41 -24.52 13.28 3.26
N ASP A 42 -24.76 14.04 2.20
CA ASP A 42 -24.05 13.84 0.93
C ASP A 42 -22.55 14.11 1.09
N THR A 43 -22.18 15.13 1.86
CA THR A 43 -20.77 15.47 2.17
C THR A 43 -20.07 14.34 2.94
N LEU A 44 -20.69 13.84 4.01
CA LEU A 44 -20.16 12.73 4.81
C LEU A 44 -20.03 11.42 4.00
N ASN A 45 -20.89 11.23 3.02
CA ASN A 45 -20.85 10.10 2.11
C ASN A 45 -20.00 10.36 0.85
N LEU A 46 -19.21 11.43 0.80
CA LEU A 46 -18.36 11.84 -0.31
C LEU A 46 -19.12 11.96 -1.65
N ARG A 47 -20.34 12.54 -1.61
CA ARG A 47 -21.19 12.71 -2.78
C ARG A 47 -21.41 14.18 -3.07
N ASP A 48 -21.33 14.53 -4.34
CA ASP A 48 -21.79 15.81 -4.82
C ASP A 48 -23.32 15.82 -4.93
N THR A 49 -23.96 16.78 -4.29
CA THR A 49 -25.41 16.93 -4.40
C THR A 49 -25.82 17.34 -5.80
N LYS A 50 -26.84 16.67 -6.35
CA LYS A 50 -27.44 16.96 -7.65
C LYS A 50 -28.92 17.24 -7.47
N VAL A 51 -29.41 18.30 -8.11
CA VAL A 51 -30.82 18.70 -8.08
C VAL A 51 -31.44 18.43 -9.43
N PHE A 52 -32.60 17.76 -9.43
CA PHE A 52 -33.31 17.39 -10.66
C PHE A 52 -34.68 18.03 -10.67
N ASP A 53 -35.10 18.52 -11.85
CA ASP A 53 -36.46 18.92 -12.14
C ASP A 53 -37.21 17.81 -12.85
N GLN A 54 -38.50 17.70 -12.57
CA GLN A 54 -39.38 16.80 -13.34
C GLN A 54 -40.06 17.61 -14.45
N VAL A 55 -39.73 17.26 -15.70
CA VAL A 55 -40.31 17.86 -16.89
C VAL A 55 -41.20 16.82 -17.57
N GLU A 56 -42.41 17.18 -17.94
CA GLU A 56 -43.30 16.35 -18.73
C GLU A 56 -42.87 16.39 -20.20
N ASP A 57 -42.65 15.21 -20.79
CA ASP A 57 -42.36 15.06 -22.22
C ASP A 57 -43.66 15.16 -23.02
N SER A 58 -43.58 15.36 -24.33
CA SER A 58 -44.72 15.42 -25.26
C SER A 58 -45.68 14.25 -25.14
N ASP A 59 -45.23 13.12 -24.62
CA ASP A 59 -46.04 11.89 -24.39
C ASP A 59 -46.61 11.81 -22.94
N GLY A 60 -46.58 12.88 -22.17
CA GLY A 60 -47.10 12.92 -20.78
C GLY A 60 -46.28 12.14 -19.75
N LYS A 61 -45.06 11.69 -20.13
CA LYS A 61 -44.15 10.97 -19.22
C LYS A 61 -43.24 11.95 -18.49
N LYS A 62 -43.16 11.81 -17.17
CA LYS A 62 -42.26 12.61 -16.33
C LYS A 62 -40.81 12.17 -16.52
N LYS A 63 -39.96 13.09 -17.00
CA LYS A 63 -38.53 12.89 -17.16
C LYS A 63 -37.75 13.74 -16.16
N SER A 64 -36.79 13.14 -15.48
CA SER A 64 -35.92 13.83 -14.53
C SER A 64 -34.76 14.51 -15.27
N VAL A 65 -34.69 15.84 -15.25
CA VAL A 65 -33.65 16.64 -15.92
C VAL A 65 -32.82 17.35 -14.87
N LEU A 66 -31.49 17.31 -15.04
CA LEU A 66 -30.57 17.97 -14.10
C LEU A 66 -30.73 19.48 -14.19
N ASN A 67 -31.07 20.11 -13.06
CA ASN A 67 -31.06 21.55 -12.92
C ASN A 67 -29.65 22.03 -12.56
N GLN A 68 -28.94 22.56 -13.54
CA GLN A 68 -27.54 22.99 -13.35
C GLN A 68 -27.43 24.15 -12.34
N LYS A 69 -28.34 25.13 -12.40
CA LYS A 69 -28.31 26.31 -11.52
C LYS A 69 -28.49 25.91 -10.06
N GLU A 70 -29.51 25.11 -9.76
CA GLU A 70 -29.79 24.64 -8.40
C GLU A 70 -28.70 23.66 -7.90
N THR A 71 -28.12 22.85 -8.80
CA THR A 71 -27.00 21.99 -8.48
C THR A 71 -25.75 22.78 -8.10
N MET A 72 -25.42 23.85 -8.85
CA MET A 72 -24.29 24.72 -8.51
C MET A 72 -24.48 25.42 -7.17
N LEU A 73 -25.69 25.91 -6.90
CA LEU A 73 -26.04 26.54 -5.62
C LEU A 73 -25.90 25.54 -4.46
N ALA A 74 -26.39 24.33 -4.62
CA ALA A 74 -26.27 23.27 -3.61
C ALA A 74 -24.80 22.90 -3.32
N ARG A 75 -23.97 22.82 -4.35
CA ARG A 75 -22.53 22.58 -4.20
C ARG A 75 -21.79 23.74 -3.51
N SER A 76 -22.14 24.98 -3.84
CA SER A 76 -21.60 26.15 -3.13
C SER A 76 -21.94 26.10 -1.63
N LYS A 77 -23.16 25.68 -1.30
CA LYS A 77 -23.56 25.49 0.12
C LYS A 77 -22.81 24.31 0.77
N GLN A 78 -22.55 23.23 0.05
CA GLN A 78 -21.71 22.12 0.56
C GLN A 78 -20.29 22.60 0.90
N GLU A 79 -19.67 23.39 0.04
CA GLU A 79 -18.34 23.95 0.33
C GLU A 79 -18.38 24.91 1.55
N MET A 80 -19.39 25.75 1.63
CA MET A 80 -19.58 26.62 2.80
C MET A 80 -19.69 25.80 4.11
N ILE A 81 -20.47 24.71 4.12
CA ILE A 81 -20.58 23.82 5.27
C ILE A 81 -19.22 23.19 5.63
N LYS A 82 -18.43 22.77 4.63
CA LYS A 82 -17.11 22.20 4.87
C LYS A 82 -16.13 23.20 5.50
N GLU A 83 -16.11 24.42 4.99
CA GLU A 83 -15.23 25.46 5.53
C GLU A 83 -15.65 25.88 6.95
N GLU A 84 -16.95 26.04 7.18
CA GLU A 84 -17.48 26.35 8.53
C GLU A 84 -17.17 25.23 9.52
N PHE A 85 -17.30 23.97 9.09
CA PHE A 85 -16.95 22.82 9.93
C PHE A 85 -15.46 22.78 10.26
N LYS A 86 -14.57 23.07 9.29
CA LYS A 86 -13.13 23.16 9.54
C LYS A 86 -12.79 24.22 10.59
N SER A 87 -13.40 25.39 10.48
CA SER A 87 -13.22 26.48 11.45
C SER A 87 -13.73 26.05 12.83
N TRP A 88 -14.99 25.62 12.89
CA TRP A 88 -15.64 25.21 14.13
C TRP A 88 -14.90 24.09 14.88
N ILE A 89 -14.31 23.12 14.17
CA ILE A 89 -13.69 21.96 14.83
C ILE A 89 -12.47 22.36 15.65
N PHE A 90 -11.78 23.45 15.24
CA PHE A 90 -10.57 23.95 15.89
C PHE A 90 -10.79 25.17 16.80
N ASP A 91 -11.96 25.79 16.80
CA ASP A 91 -12.26 26.97 17.61
C ASP A 91 -12.25 26.65 19.12
N ASP A 92 -12.77 25.51 19.49
CA ASP A 92 -12.80 25.05 20.87
C ASP A 92 -11.53 24.28 21.22
N VAL A 93 -10.81 24.78 22.23
CA VAL A 93 -9.50 24.23 22.64
C VAL A 93 -9.63 22.81 23.19
N GLU A 94 -10.68 22.53 23.97
CA GLU A 94 -10.87 21.21 24.58
C GLU A 94 -11.21 20.16 23.50
N ARG A 95 -12.14 20.49 22.59
CA ARG A 95 -12.48 19.66 21.45
C ARG A 95 -11.28 19.38 20.56
N ARG A 96 -10.51 20.43 20.23
CA ARG A 96 -9.28 20.30 19.45
C ARG A 96 -8.27 19.35 20.10
N ASN A 97 -7.99 19.56 21.39
CA ASN A 97 -7.02 18.73 22.10
C ASN A 97 -7.46 17.27 22.15
N ARG A 98 -8.73 17.01 22.46
CA ARG A 98 -9.30 15.66 22.46
C ARG A 98 -9.19 14.97 21.08
N LEU A 99 -9.48 15.70 20.00
CA LEU A 99 -9.37 15.15 18.65
C LEU A 99 -7.92 14.89 18.23
N VAL A 100 -6.99 15.77 18.63
CA VAL A 100 -5.55 15.59 18.39
C VAL A 100 -5.01 14.40 19.18
N GLU A 101 -5.41 14.24 20.44
CA GLU A 101 -5.04 13.08 21.26
C GLU A 101 -5.55 11.78 20.65
N ASP A 102 -6.85 11.70 20.33
CA ASP A 102 -7.46 10.52 19.70
C ASP A 102 -6.81 10.18 18.35
N TYR A 103 -6.48 11.19 17.53
CA TYR A 103 -5.78 10.98 16.28
C TYR A 103 -4.34 10.46 16.49
N ASN A 104 -3.61 11.07 17.43
CA ASN A 104 -2.25 10.66 17.74
C ASN A 104 -2.20 9.24 18.33
N GLU A 105 -3.15 8.90 19.18
CA GLU A 105 -3.25 7.58 19.79
C GLU A 105 -3.55 6.49 18.73
N ARG A 106 -4.43 6.77 17.78
CA ARG A 106 -4.84 5.81 16.74
C ARG A 106 -3.87 5.72 15.56
N PHE A 107 -3.29 6.83 15.14
CA PHE A 107 -2.55 6.90 13.88
C PHE A 107 -1.05 7.24 14.04
N ASN A 108 -0.66 7.92 15.12
CA ASN A 108 0.72 8.33 15.37
C ASN A 108 1.39 7.57 16.52
N SER A 109 0.69 6.63 17.18
CA SER A 109 1.24 5.82 18.27
C SER A 109 2.27 4.79 17.79
N ILE A 110 2.27 4.46 16.50
CA ILE A 110 3.19 3.48 15.91
C ILE A 110 4.34 4.23 15.25
N ARG A 111 5.52 4.19 15.86
CA ARG A 111 6.76 4.62 15.21
C ARG A 111 7.28 3.49 14.33
N GLN A 112 7.44 3.75 13.05
CA GLN A 112 8.08 2.79 12.16
C GLN A 112 9.53 2.56 12.59
N ARG A 113 9.93 1.28 12.64
CA ARG A 113 11.30 0.91 12.95
C ARG A 113 12.21 1.30 11.77
N GLU A 114 13.20 2.10 12.06
CA GLU A 114 14.26 2.44 11.12
C GLU A 114 15.39 1.42 11.24
N TYR A 115 16.00 1.08 10.12
CA TYR A 115 17.12 0.15 10.05
C TYR A 115 18.31 0.85 9.44
N ASP A 116 19.41 0.85 10.15
CA ASP A 116 20.69 1.42 9.70
C ASP A 116 21.63 0.28 9.31
N GLY A 117 22.03 0.25 8.05
CA GLY A 117 22.95 -0.73 7.49
C GLY A 117 24.42 -0.27 7.43
N SER A 118 24.74 0.90 7.99
CA SER A 118 26.09 1.46 7.93
C SER A 118 27.16 0.58 8.60
N ASN A 119 26.77 -0.22 9.58
CA ASN A 119 27.65 -1.13 10.33
C ASN A 119 27.83 -2.52 9.68
N LEU A 120 27.18 -2.80 8.56
CA LEU A 120 27.35 -4.07 7.84
C LEU A 120 28.66 -4.08 7.07
N THR A 121 29.40 -5.18 7.15
CA THR A 121 30.78 -5.29 6.59
C THR A 121 30.87 -5.93 5.23
N PHE A 122 29.88 -6.70 4.81
CA PHE A 122 29.80 -7.40 3.50
C PHE A 122 31.06 -8.18 3.14
N GLU A 123 31.52 -9.04 4.04
CA GLU A 123 32.72 -9.87 3.83
C GLU A 123 32.58 -10.76 2.60
N GLY A 124 33.62 -10.80 1.76
CA GLY A 124 33.67 -11.58 0.51
C GLY A 124 32.96 -10.92 -0.68
N MET A 125 32.38 -9.72 -0.49
CA MET A 125 31.83 -8.93 -1.59
C MET A 125 32.97 -8.38 -2.46
N ASN A 126 32.69 -8.19 -3.75
CA ASN A 126 33.61 -7.57 -4.69
C ASN A 126 34.00 -6.14 -4.24
N PRO A 127 35.29 -5.86 -3.98
CA PRO A 127 35.72 -4.56 -3.48
C PRO A 127 35.56 -3.41 -4.49
N GLU A 128 35.36 -3.70 -5.77
CA GLU A 128 35.11 -2.68 -6.80
C GLU A 128 33.64 -2.21 -6.82
N ILE A 129 32.74 -2.89 -6.08
CA ILE A 129 31.33 -2.55 -6.01
C ILE A 129 31.04 -1.91 -4.65
N GLU A 130 30.53 -0.69 -4.68
CA GLU A 130 30.08 0.00 -3.49
C GLU A 130 28.55 0.03 -3.40
N LEU A 131 28.00 -0.51 -2.31
CA LEU A 131 26.57 -0.43 -2.03
C LEU A 131 26.19 0.97 -1.53
N ARG A 132 25.11 1.50 -2.09
CA ARG A 132 24.55 2.80 -1.68
C ARG A 132 23.92 2.70 -0.29
N ALA A 133 23.78 3.82 0.41
CA ALA A 133 23.21 3.86 1.77
C ALA A 133 21.85 3.18 1.85
N HIS A 134 20.91 3.51 0.95
CA HIS A 134 19.59 2.89 0.94
C HIS A 134 19.60 1.35 0.73
N GLN A 135 20.60 0.83 0.00
CA GLN A 135 20.78 -0.60 -0.18
C GLN A 135 21.26 -1.28 1.12
N LYS A 136 22.19 -0.64 1.83
CA LYS A 136 22.68 -1.12 3.13
C LYS A 136 21.54 -1.13 4.16
N ASP A 137 20.71 -0.09 4.19
CA ASP A 137 19.54 0.01 5.07
C ASP A 137 18.47 -1.04 4.73
N ALA A 138 18.24 -1.29 3.43
CA ALA A 138 17.35 -2.34 2.96
C ALA A 138 17.84 -3.74 3.37
N ILE A 139 19.16 -3.98 3.29
CA ILE A 139 19.78 -5.22 3.74
C ILE A 139 19.62 -5.39 5.26
N ALA A 140 19.89 -4.34 6.04
CA ALA A 140 19.68 -4.36 7.48
C ALA A 140 18.22 -4.66 7.84
N ARG A 141 17.26 -4.07 7.11
CA ARG A 141 15.84 -4.38 7.27
C ARG A 141 15.51 -5.84 6.95
N GLY A 142 16.08 -6.38 5.88
CA GLY A 142 15.89 -7.79 5.51
C GLY A 142 16.45 -8.78 6.52
N LEU A 143 17.57 -8.41 7.18
CA LEU A 143 18.20 -9.24 8.22
C LEU A 143 17.45 -9.20 9.54
N PHE A 144 17.03 -8.01 10.00
CA PHE A 144 16.53 -7.80 11.36
C PHE A 144 15.03 -7.52 11.44
N GLY A 145 14.38 -7.27 10.30
CA GLY A 145 12.96 -6.92 10.23
C GLY A 145 12.00 -8.11 10.05
N GLY A 146 12.52 -9.30 9.77
CA GLY A 146 11.71 -10.47 9.41
C GLY A 146 11.22 -10.40 7.95
N ASN A 147 9.97 -10.79 7.69
CA ASN A 147 9.43 -10.75 6.33
C ASN A 147 9.45 -9.32 5.79
N THR A 148 10.14 -9.11 4.67
CA THR A 148 10.41 -7.78 4.14
C THR A 148 9.97 -7.67 2.68
N LEU A 149 9.32 -6.56 2.33
CA LEU A 149 9.02 -6.16 0.96
C LEU A 149 10.01 -5.07 0.52
N LEU A 150 10.81 -5.35 -0.50
CA LEU A 150 11.71 -4.38 -1.14
C LEU A 150 10.96 -3.67 -2.28
N ALA A 151 10.22 -2.61 -1.95
CA ALA A 151 9.38 -1.86 -2.88
C ALA A 151 10.10 -0.66 -3.53
N HIS A 152 11.41 -0.74 -3.71
CA HIS A 152 12.19 0.30 -4.38
C HIS A 152 11.85 0.40 -5.87
N GLU A 153 12.08 1.55 -6.47
CA GLU A 153 11.89 1.78 -7.91
C GLU A 153 12.78 0.87 -8.77
N VAL A 154 12.44 0.77 -10.04
CA VAL A 154 13.26 0.04 -11.02
C VAL A 154 14.62 0.72 -11.14
N GLY A 155 15.70 -0.05 -11.09
CA GLY A 155 17.06 0.47 -11.15
C GLY A 155 17.69 0.82 -9.79
N ALA A 156 16.97 0.68 -8.67
CA ALA A 156 17.52 0.93 -7.33
C ALA A 156 18.53 -0.13 -6.86
N GLY A 157 18.67 -1.25 -7.60
CA GLY A 157 19.62 -2.33 -7.29
C GLY A 157 19.06 -3.40 -6.35
N LYS A 158 17.74 -3.67 -6.41
CA LYS A 158 17.08 -4.71 -5.58
C LYS A 158 17.75 -6.08 -5.63
N THR A 159 18.33 -6.47 -6.77
CA THR A 159 19.08 -7.73 -6.91
C THR A 159 20.24 -7.76 -5.92
N PHE A 160 21.01 -6.69 -5.83
CA PHE A 160 22.13 -6.59 -4.89
C PHE A 160 21.66 -6.56 -3.44
N GLU A 161 20.54 -5.93 -3.15
CA GLU A 161 19.92 -5.96 -1.81
C GLU A 161 19.55 -7.39 -1.40
N MET A 162 18.86 -8.14 -2.28
CA MET A 162 18.49 -9.54 -2.02
C MET A 162 19.71 -10.44 -1.83
N ILE A 163 20.75 -10.27 -2.67
CA ILE A 163 22.00 -11.04 -2.57
C ILE A 163 22.73 -10.68 -1.27
N GLY A 164 22.81 -9.40 -0.94
CA GLY A 164 23.41 -8.92 0.31
C GLY A 164 22.72 -9.49 1.55
N ILE A 165 21.38 -9.51 1.57
CA ILE A 165 20.60 -10.14 2.67
C ILE A 165 20.99 -11.62 2.80
N ALA A 166 21.07 -12.37 1.70
CA ALA A 166 21.37 -13.79 1.72
C ALA A 166 22.79 -14.07 2.25
N MET A 167 23.78 -13.33 1.76
CA MET A 167 25.17 -13.52 2.13
C MET A 167 25.47 -13.07 3.56
N GLU A 168 24.95 -11.91 3.97
CA GLU A 168 25.06 -11.44 5.36
C GLU A 168 24.29 -12.36 6.34
N SER A 169 23.11 -12.84 5.96
CA SER A 169 22.35 -13.81 6.75
C SER A 169 23.16 -15.10 6.99
N LYS A 170 23.90 -15.56 5.97
CA LYS A 170 24.80 -16.70 6.09
C LYS A 170 25.99 -16.38 6.97
N ARG A 171 26.66 -15.23 6.78
CA ARG A 171 27.80 -14.78 7.57
C ARG A 171 27.45 -14.68 9.06
N LEU A 172 26.25 -14.16 9.36
CA LEU A 172 25.74 -14.04 10.73
C LEU A 172 25.22 -15.35 11.33
N GLY A 173 25.28 -16.46 10.56
CA GLY A 173 24.79 -17.77 11.03
C GLY A 173 23.27 -17.89 11.12
N MET A 174 22.52 -16.94 10.53
CA MET A 174 21.04 -16.94 10.51
C MET A 174 20.49 -17.93 9.48
N SER A 175 21.23 -18.18 8.40
CA SER A 175 20.87 -19.14 7.37
C SER A 175 22.12 -19.88 6.87
N ASN A 176 21.94 -21.12 6.41
CA ASN A 176 23.04 -21.89 5.81
C ASN A 176 23.04 -21.81 4.27
N LYS A 177 21.84 -21.63 3.71
CA LYS A 177 21.62 -21.67 2.25
C LYS A 177 20.38 -20.87 1.91
N SER A 178 20.47 -19.96 0.97
CA SER A 178 19.35 -19.14 0.54
C SER A 178 18.77 -19.64 -0.77
N MET A 179 17.44 -19.53 -0.94
CA MET A 179 16.75 -19.86 -2.18
C MET A 179 16.14 -18.62 -2.79
N PHE A 180 16.45 -18.39 -4.06
CA PHE A 180 15.88 -17.30 -4.86
C PHE A 180 14.91 -17.87 -5.89
N VAL A 181 13.68 -17.40 -5.85
CA VAL A 181 12.65 -17.74 -6.82
C VAL A 181 12.43 -16.52 -7.71
N VAL A 182 12.81 -16.63 -8.96
CA VAL A 182 12.80 -15.51 -9.91
C VAL A 182 12.05 -15.89 -11.19
N PRO A 183 11.61 -14.92 -12.01
CA PRO A 183 11.11 -15.23 -13.35
C PRO A 183 12.10 -16.03 -14.17
N ASN A 184 11.62 -17.02 -14.93
CA ASN A 184 12.50 -17.98 -15.64
C ASN A 184 13.56 -17.30 -16.52
N HIS A 185 13.18 -16.23 -17.21
CA HIS A 185 14.06 -15.54 -18.16
C HIS A 185 15.22 -14.77 -17.49
N ILE A 186 15.18 -14.54 -16.18
CA ILE A 186 16.25 -13.81 -15.46
C ILE A 186 17.12 -14.71 -14.58
N VAL A 187 16.86 -16.04 -14.52
CA VAL A 187 17.64 -16.98 -13.68
C VAL A 187 19.15 -16.88 -13.96
N GLU A 188 19.54 -16.91 -15.22
CA GLU A 188 20.96 -16.80 -15.59
C GLU A 188 21.55 -15.42 -15.34
N GLN A 189 20.75 -14.37 -15.57
CA GLN A 189 21.16 -13.00 -15.27
C GLN A 189 21.39 -12.83 -13.77
N PHE A 190 20.45 -13.28 -12.96
CA PHE A 190 20.56 -13.23 -11.50
C PHE A 190 21.80 -13.97 -10.98
N GLY A 191 22.09 -15.14 -11.58
CA GLY A 191 23.33 -15.89 -11.27
C GLY A 191 24.61 -15.12 -11.63
N ARG A 192 24.63 -14.42 -12.77
CA ARG A 192 25.77 -13.56 -13.14
C ARG A 192 25.94 -12.39 -12.18
N GLU A 193 24.86 -11.67 -11.86
CA GLU A 193 24.87 -10.55 -10.91
C GLU A 193 25.29 -11.02 -9.50
N PHE A 194 24.91 -12.25 -9.12
CA PHE A 194 25.35 -12.85 -7.86
C PHE A 194 26.87 -13.05 -7.83
N ASN A 195 27.45 -13.65 -8.88
CA ASN A 195 28.89 -13.88 -8.98
C ASN A 195 29.69 -12.58 -9.18
N GLU A 196 29.10 -11.56 -9.79
CA GLU A 196 29.67 -10.22 -9.90
C GLU A 196 29.83 -9.58 -8.52
N LEU A 197 28.77 -9.66 -7.69
CA LEU A 197 28.77 -9.09 -6.35
C LEU A 197 29.59 -9.93 -5.35
N TYR A 198 29.52 -11.26 -5.44
CA TYR A 198 30.27 -12.20 -4.59
C TYR A 198 30.99 -13.23 -5.45
N PRO A 199 32.21 -12.92 -5.96
CA PRO A 199 32.96 -13.81 -6.87
C PRO A 199 33.32 -15.18 -6.28
N GLY A 200 33.41 -15.27 -4.95
CA GLY A 200 33.71 -16.52 -4.23
C GLY A 200 32.51 -17.38 -3.90
N ALA A 201 31.28 -16.94 -4.23
CA ALA A 201 30.07 -17.65 -3.87
C ALA A 201 29.82 -18.90 -4.73
N ASN A 202 29.40 -19.98 -4.08
CA ASN A 202 29.00 -21.22 -4.75
C ASN A 202 27.46 -21.19 -5.02
N VAL A 203 27.08 -20.77 -6.22
CA VAL A 203 25.68 -20.57 -6.60
C VAL A 203 25.21 -21.67 -7.55
N LEU A 204 24.07 -22.28 -7.25
CA LEU A 204 23.42 -23.26 -8.11
C LEU A 204 22.24 -22.59 -8.85
N CYS A 205 22.42 -22.39 -10.17
CA CYS A 205 21.33 -21.96 -11.05
C CYS A 205 20.59 -23.17 -11.61
N ALA A 206 19.32 -23.28 -11.35
CA ALA A 206 18.50 -24.36 -11.88
C ALA A 206 18.09 -24.09 -13.32
N THR A 207 18.19 -25.11 -14.16
CA THR A 207 17.72 -25.09 -15.54
C THR A 207 16.43 -25.91 -15.69
N GLU A 208 15.66 -25.67 -16.75
CA GLU A 208 14.45 -26.47 -17.04
C GLU A 208 14.72 -27.97 -17.11
N LYS A 209 15.92 -28.35 -17.56
CA LYS A 209 16.37 -29.74 -17.68
C LYS A 209 16.51 -30.44 -16.31
N ASP A 210 16.75 -29.70 -15.27
CA ASP A 210 16.95 -30.26 -13.91
C ASP A 210 15.63 -30.70 -13.28
N PHE A 211 14.47 -30.18 -13.79
CA PHE A 211 13.13 -30.48 -13.29
C PHE A 211 12.40 -31.55 -14.11
N THR A 212 13.01 -32.18 -15.06
CA THR A 212 12.44 -33.37 -15.73
C THR A 212 12.18 -34.48 -14.69
N PRO A 213 11.13 -35.32 -14.85
CA PRO A 213 10.78 -36.35 -13.86
C PRO A 213 11.96 -37.21 -13.43
N ASP A 214 12.84 -37.55 -14.37
CA ASP A 214 14.00 -38.43 -14.12
C ASP A 214 15.14 -37.72 -13.35
N ARG A 215 15.29 -36.40 -13.50
CA ARG A 215 16.40 -35.63 -12.91
C ARG A 215 16.00 -34.91 -11.62
N ARG A 216 14.70 -34.64 -11.39
CA ARG A 216 14.20 -33.90 -10.24
C ARG A 216 14.69 -34.45 -8.90
N LYS A 217 14.58 -35.76 -8.69
CA LYS A 217 15.05 -36.37 -7.44
C LYS A 217 16.55 -36.15 -7.21
N ARG A 218 17.33 -36.27 -8.28
CA ARG A 218 18.77 -36.04 -8.23
C ARG A 218 19.08 -34.55 -7.95
N PHE A 219 18.36 -33.65 -8.57
CA PHE A 219 18.52 -32.22 -8.34
C PHE A 219 18.17 -31.84 -6.89
N CYS A 220 17.04 -32.31 -6.33
CA CYS A 220 16.70 -32.11 -4.94
C CYS A 220 17.74 -32.68 -3.97
N SER A 221 18.27 -33.88 -4.25
CA SER A 221 19.37 -34.45 -3.46
C SER A 221 20.61 -33.57 -3.52
N ARG A 222 20.97 -33.05 -4.70
CA ARG A 222 22.12 -32.15 -4.89
C ARG A 222 21.94 -30.85 -4.08
N ILE A 223 20.73 -30.26 -4.06
CA ILE A 223 20.44 -29.10 -3.22
C ILE A 223 20.57 -29.43 -1.73
N ALA A 224 20.06 -30.57 -1.31
CA ALA A 224 20.07 -30.97 0.10
C ALA A 224 21.49 -31.25 0.62
N THR A 225 22.33 -31.93 -0.17
CA THR A 225 23.67 -32.40 0.25
C THR A 225 24.82 -31.48 -0.18
N GLY A 226 24.61 -30.60 -1.18
CA GLY A 226 25.64 -29.72 -1.69
C GLY A 226 25.89 -28.49 -0.79
N SER A 227 27.14 -28.05 -0.75
CA SER A 227 27.55 -26.84 -0.01
C SER A 227 27.37 -25.59 -0.87
N PHE A 228 26.15 -25.27 -1.20
CA PHE A 228 25.81 -24.03 -1.94
C PHE A 228 25.52 -22.88 -0.99
N ASP A 229 25.93 -21.67 -1.37
CA ASP A 229 25.55 -20.43 -0.70
C ASP A 229 24.12 -20.03 -1.07
N ALA A 230 23.80 -20.24 -2.34
CA ALA A 230 22.48 -19.93 -2.88
C ALA A 230 22.03 -20.91 -3.95
N VAL A 231 20.72 -21.06 -4.08
CA VAL A 231 20.06 -21.80 -5.16
C VAL A 231 19.08 -20.85 -5.84
N ILE A 232 19.20 -20.68 -7.15
CA ILE A 232 18.34 -19.81 -7.96
C ILE A 232 17.46 -20.70 -8.84
N ILE A 233 16.15 -20.55 -8.71
CA ILE A 233 15.15 -21.32 -9.48
C ILE A 233 14.15 -20.40 -10.16
N GLY A 234 13.62 -20.86 -11.29
CA GLY A 234 12.51 -20.16 -11.96
C GLY A 234 11.19 -20.40 -11.22
N HIS A 235 10.33 -19.38 -11.18
CA HIS A 235 9.06 -19.42 -10.45
C HIS A 235 8.10 -20.52 -10.94
N SER A 236 8.09 -20.85 -12.24
CA SER A 236 7.28 -21.95 -12.78
C SER A 236 7.75 -23.32 -12.30
N LEU A 237 9.00 -23.43 -11.85
CA LEU A 237 9.60 -24.65 -11.35
C LEU A 237 9.38 -24.84 -9.83
N SER A 238 9.05 -23.79 -9.11
CA SER A 238 8.78 -23.83 -7.66
C SER A 238 7.38 -24.38 -7.33
N LEU A 239 6.49 -24.44 -8.31
CA LEU A 239 5.10 -24.90 -8.15
C LEU A 239 4.93 -26.42 -8.38
N ILE A 240 6.00 -27.15 -8.66
CA ILE A 240 6.04 -28.59 -8.90
C ILE A 240 6.72 -29.29 -7.74
#